data_55231d649c8fd938feeb8bc361b341d2
#
_entry.id   55231d649c8fd938feeb8bc361b341d2
#
_cell.length_a   1.000
_cell.length_b   1.000
_cell.length_c   1.000
_cell.angle_alpha   90.00
_cell.angle_beta   90.00
_cell.angle_gamma   90.00
#
_symmetry.space_group_name_H-M   'P 1'
#
loop_
_entity.id
_entity.type
_entity.pdbx_description
1 polymer ?
#
loop_
_entity_poly.entity_id
_entity_poly.type
_entity_poly.pdbx_seq_one_letter_code
_entity_poly.pdbx_strand_id
1 'polypeptide(L)'
;METNVWKFIWKYLKQVKYIFFILLISFSIDEAVQPLTAFLVSKIVGVISENNAQNIEFMTLGKNLLVLAIIMFIGDISNTIRRYIEEVKFKPYFQTKVSVDLFNYVHKHSIRFFNEEMAGNIIAKVNNILNSLVEIYRDVTFGIIHPVVTILLSVFFIALESPLLAAIIFVFEAIVASLMIITRKRITPYSARHAKLFAESEGFFVDGVTNANLIKSFGNFSFERLNFYKLLKKTTNALRAESKISSLLDSLTSFLFDTIGLFMFIMAFVWWYFFGLSTAGVVLVITLSRGMSYSAGNLAFMASFITKAYGQIKDGLELLAKPCEIEDCEGAKPLKVKKADINFRNVNYQYNGQPKLLNKFNLEIKTGEKIGLVGHSGAGKSTLIKLLLRFYDVNGGKIEIDKQNIAKVTQDSLHKSIAYVPQEASLFNRTIMENIRYGSTNASDEEVIAAAKKAFCHDFITELPNGYNSKVGERGVMLSGGERQRISIARAILKNAPILILDEATSALDSMSEKYIQQSLKELMKGKTVIAIAHRLSTLKEMDRLIVMENGKIIESGSHKELLKQKGAYYGFYNLQSEGFINTK
;
A
#
# COMPACT_ATOMS: atom_id res chain seq x y z
N MET A 1 1.15 5.38 -13.32
CA MET A 1 0.02 5.72 -12.41
C MET A 1 -0.26 7.21 -12.48
N GLU A 2 -1.50 7.66 -12.25
CA GLU A 2 -1.82 9.09 -12.22
C GLU A 2 -1.22 9.74 -10.98
N THR A 3 -0.37 10.76 -11.14
CA THR A 3 0.27 11.49 -10.04
C THR A 3 -0.57 12.66 -9.53
N ASN A 4 -1.53 13.10 -10.32
CA ASN A 4 -2.45 14.16 -9.92
C ASN A 4 -3.52 13.58 -9.00
N VAL A 5 -3.52 14.01 -7.73
CA VAL A 5 -4.43 13.51 -6.68
C VAL A 5 -5.90 13.65 -7.07
N TRP A 6 -6.30 14.81 -7.61
CA TRP A 6 -7.70 15.03 -7.98
C TRP A 6 -8.16 14.18 -9.15
N LYS A 7 -7.30 13.96 -10.15
CA LYS A 7 -7.59 13.03 -11.25
C LYS A 7 -7.68 11.59 -10.77
N PHE A 8 -6.79 11.22 -9.82
CA PHE A 8 -6.81 9.89 -9.19
C PHE A 8 -8.12 9.66 -8.44
N ILE A 9 -8.55 10.60 -7.59
CA ILE A 9 -9.83 10.53 -6.86
C ILE A 9 -11.00 10.44 -7.86
N TRP A 10 -11.01 11.30 -8.88
CA TRP A 10 -12.08 11.35 -9.88
C TRP A 10 -12.22 10.06 -10.68
N LYS A 11 -11.10 9.40 -10.99
CA LYS A 11 -11.09 8.08 -11.67
C LYS A 11 -12.00 7.07 -10.94
N TYR A 12 -11.95 7.04 -9.62
CA TYR A 12 -12.75 6.11 -8.83
C TYR A 12 -14.17 6.63 -8.57
N LEU A 13 -14.34 7.91 -8.29
CA LEU A 13 -15.67 8.50 -8.12
C LEU A 13 -16.53 8.37 -9.38
N LYS A 14 -15.95 8.51 -10.56
CA LYS A 14 -16.66 8.33 -11.84
C LYS A 14 -17.28 6.94 -11.97
N GLN A 15 -16.70 5.91 -11.39
CA GLN A 15 -17.22 4.54 -11.44
C GLN A 15 -18.48 4.35 -10.58
N VAL A 16 -18.63 5.15 -9.53
CA VAL A 16 -19.78 5.13 -8.60
C VAL A 16 -20.62 6.41 -8.69
N LYS A 17 -20.54 7.14 -9.79
CA LYS A 17 -21.15 8.47 -9.97
C LYS A 17 -22.63 8.55 -9.58
N TYR A 18 -23.41 7.52 -9.84
CA TYR A 18 -24.85 7.51 -9.49
C TYR A 18 -25.05 7.41 -7.98
N ILE A 19 -24.30 6.53 -7.31
CA ILE A 19 -24.35 6.41 -5.84
C ILE A 19 -23.86 7.71 -5.21
N PHE A 20 -22.77 8.28 -5.72
CA PHE A 20 -22.22 9.56 -5.25
C PHE A 20 -23.23 10.71 -5.41
N PHE A 21 -23.94 10.77 -6.55
CA PHE A 21 -24.96 11.79 -6.79
C PHE A 21 -26.17 11.64 -5.85
N ILE A 22 -26.63 10.40 -5.61
CA ILE A 22 -27.70 10.13 -4.63
C ILE A 22 -27.26 10.57 -3.23
N LEU A 23 -26.02 10.28 -2.84
CA LEU A 23 -25.47 10.72 -1.55
C LEU A 23 -25.43 12.23 -1.44
N LEU A 24 -25.03 12.96 -2.49
CA LEU A 24 -25.02 14.42 -2.50
C LEU A 24 -26.41 15.02 -2.34
N ILE A 25 -27.41 14.50 -3.06
CA ILE A 25 -28.80 14.96 -2.94
C ILE A 25 -29.33 14.68 -1.54
N SER A 26 -29.20 13.45 -1.07
CA SER A 26 -29.66 13.06 0.26
C SER A 26 -28.99 13.90 1.35
N PHE A 27 -27.71 14.18 1.20
CA PHE A 27 -26.98 15.06 2.10
C PHE A 27 -27.50 16.50 2.05
N SER A 28 -27.75 17.05 0.87
CA SER A 28 -28.30 18.41 0.72
C SER A 28 -29.71 18.55 1.31
N ILE A 29 -30.53 17.51 1.24
CA ILE A 29 -31.86 17.46 1.89
C ILE A 29 -31.69 17.48 3.42
N ASP A 30 -30.83 16.65 3.97
CA ASP A 30 -30.55 16.57 5.40
C ASP A 30 -30.10 17.94 5.96
N GLU A 31 -29.20 18.60 5.25
CA GLU A 31 -28.66 19.90 5.63
C GLU A 31 -29.65 21.07 5.50
N ALA A 32 -30.62 20.95 4.61
CA ALA A 32 -31.67 21.94 4.44
C ALA A 32 -32.66 21.93 5.62
N VAL A 33 -32.74 20.87 6.38
CA VAL A 33 -33.71 20.72 7.49
C VAL A 33 -33.50 21.79 8.56
N GLN A 34 -32.25 22.10 8.95
CA GLN A 34 -31.96 23.07 10.00
C GLN A 34 -32.40 24.47 9.64
N PRO A 35 -32.04 25.09 8.49
CA PRO A 35 -32.52 26.39 8.08
C PRO A 35 -34.04 26.45 7.87
N LEU A 36 -34.65 25.40 7.31
CA LEU A 36 -36.10 25.27 7.14
C LEU A 36 -36.84 25.23 8.47
N THR A 37 -36.31 24.48 9.43
CA THR A 37 -36.84 24.40 10.80
C THR A 37 -36.81 25.76 11.47
N ALA A 38 -35.68 26.47 11.39
CA ALA A 38 -35.54 27.83 11.93
C ALA A 38 -36.56 28.80 11.32
N PHE A 39 -36.78 28.73 10.01
CA PHE A 39 -37.77 29.53 9.30
C PHE A 39 -39.21 29.22 9.72
N LEU A 40 -39.56 27.97 9.91
CA LEU A 40 -40.91 27.58 10.40
C LEU A 40 -41.12 27.97 11.86
N VAL A 41 -40.10 27.79 12.69
CA VAL A 41 -40.16 28.25 14.10
C VAL A 41 -40.37 29.76 14.17
N SER A 42 -39.67 30.57 13.35
CA SER A 42 -39.87 31.99 13.29
C SER A 42 -41.30 32.37 12.90
N LYS A 43 -41.90 31.68 11.91
CA LYS A 43 -43.31 31.88 11.55
C LYS A 43 -44.27 31.53 12.66
N ILE A 44 -44.04 30.44 13.39
CA ILE A 44 -44.86 30.07 14.56
C ILE A 44 -44.80 31.18 15.62
N VAL A 45 -43.57 31.68 15.91
CA VAL A 45 -43.41 32.80 16.87
C VAL A 45 -44.11 34.07 16.37
N GLY A 46 -44.08 34.35 15.07
CA GLY A 46 -44.82 35.50 14.48
C GLY A 46 -46.31 35.39 14.75
N VAL A 47 -46.92 34.25 14.47
CA VAL A 47 -48.35 34.01 14.74
C VAL A 47 -48.68 34.18 16.22
N ILE A 48 -47.82 33.73 17.11
CA ILE A 48 -48.01 33.87 18.57
C ILE A 48 -47.86 35.31 19.04
N SER A 49 -46.89 36.10 18.49
CA SER A 49 -46.58 37.44 18.90
C SER A 49 -47.57 38.50 18.41
N GLU A 50 -48.24 38.26 17.27
CA GLU A 50 -49.18 39.17 16.65
C GLU A 50 -50.61 39.00 17.18
N ASN A 51 -50.92 37.85 17.78
CA ASN A 51 -52.26 37.53 18.26
C ASN A 51 -52.24 37.31 19.78
N ASN A 52 -53.29 37.87 20.49
CA ASN A 52 -53.55 37.48 21.87
C ASN A 52 -53.92 35.97 21.93
N ALA A 53 -53.55 35.28 23.00
CA ALA A 53 -53.72 33.83 23.13
C ALA A 53 -55.16 33.32 22.86
N GLN A 54 -56.17 34.21 23.02
CA GLN A 54 -57.56 33.89 22.74
C GLN A 54 -57.98 34.02 21.25
N ASN A 55 -57.17 34.70 20.42
CA ASN A 55 -57.46 34.96 18.99
C ASN A 55 -56.53 34.18 18.04
N ILE A 56 -55.73 33.27 18.55
CA ILE A 56 -54.85 32.45 17.72
C ILE A 56 -55.72 31.49 16.89
N GLU A 57 -55.66 31.63 15.56
CA GLU A 57 -56.19 30.60 14.68
C GLU A 57 -55.46 29.26 14.90
N PHE A 58 -56.03 28.40 15.74
CA PHE A 58 -55.50 27.09 16.08
C PHE A 58 -55.16 26.27 14.82
N MET A 59 -55.90 26.50 13.74
CA MET A 59 -55.71 25.81 12.46
C MET A 59 -54.42 26.23 11.76
N THR A 60 -54.04 27.51 11.81
CA THR A 60 -52.81 28.06 11.21
C THR A 60 -51.58 27.60 12.00
N LEU A 61 -51.64 27.63 13.35
CA LEU A 61 -50.59 27.11 14.22
C LEU A 61 -50.39 25.60 14.02
N GLY A 62 -51.50 24.83 14.02
CA GLY A 62 -51.47 23.39 13.79
C GLY A 62 -50.86 22.98 12.43
N LYS A 63 -51.19 23.76 11.36
CA LYS A 63 -50.60 23.56 10.03
C LYS A 63 -49.09 23.77 10.03
N ASN A 64 -48.59 24.83 10.66
CA ASN A 64 -47.15 25.12 10.73
C ASN A 64 -46.40 24.06 11.56
N LEU A 65 -46.97 23.58 12.67
CA LEU A 65 -46.43 22.49 13.48
C LEU A 65 -46.40 21.17 12.72
N LEU A 66 -47.46 20.87 11.95
CA LEU A 66 -47.49 19.65 11.10
C LEU A 66 -46.41 19.70 10.01
N VAL A 67 -46.24 20.86 9.33
CA VAL A 67 -45.20 21.02 8.30
C VAL A 67 -43.82 20.88 8.93
N LEU A 68 -43.60 21.46 10.11
CA LEU A 68 -42.36 21.28 10.86
C LEU A 68 -42.04 19.80 11.16
N ALA A 69 -43.04 19.09 11.68
CA ALA A 69 -42.90 17.65 11.97
C ALA A 69 -42.56 16.83 10.70
N ILE A 70 -43.26 17.15 9.57
CA ILE A 70 -43.00 16.46 8.29
C ILE A 70 -41.56 16.72 7.81
N ILE A 71 -41.07 17.97 7.88
CA ILE A 71 -39.70 18.31 7.44
C ILE A 71 -38.67 17.59 8.31
N MET A 72 -38.83 17.58 9.62
CA MET A 72 -37.93 16.85 10.53
C MET A 72 -37.93 15.34 10.21
N PHE A 73 -39.11 14.75 9.99
CA PHE A 73 -39.23 13.33 9.65
C PHE A 73 -38.61 12.98 8.28
N ILE A 74 -38.75 13.86 7.27
CA ILE A 74 -38.10 13.71 5.97
C ILE A 74 -36.56 13.76 6.15
N GLY A 75 -36.06 14.67 6.98
CA GLY A 75 -34.63 14.76 7.30
C GLY A 75 -34.11 13.46 7.93
N ASP A 76 -34.80 12.94 8.95
CA ASP A 76 -34.39 11.69 9.60
C ASP A 76 -34.40 10.48 8.67
N ILE A 77 -35.40 10.38 7.80
CA ILE A 77 -35.44 9.34 6.76
C ILE A 77 -34.29 9.53 5.77
N SER A 78 -34.08 10.75 5.28
CA SER A 78 -32.99 11.06 4.34
C SER A 78 -31.62 10.70 4.94
N ASN A 79 -31.37 11.12 6.19
CA ASN A 79 -30.14 10.79 6.92
C ASN A 79 -29.95 9.28 7.12
N THR A 80 -31.01 8.55 7.44
CA THR A 80 -30.97 7.09 7.60
C THR A 80 -30.62 6.41 6.27
N ILE A 81 -31.28 6.79 5.18
CA ILE A 81 -31.00 6.28 3.83
C ILE A 81 -29.57 6.61 3.42
N ARG A 82 -29.12 7.84 3.63
CA ARG A 82 -27.76 8.31 3.33
C ARG A 82 -26.73 7.46 4.06
N ARG A 83 -26.86 7.31 5.40
CA ARG A 83 -25.95 6.50 6.21
C ARG A 83 -25.87 5.05 5.72
N TYR A 84 -27.03 4.46 5.40
CA TYR A 84 -27.06 3.10 4.88
C TYR A 84 -26.33 2.98 3.54
N ILE A 85 -26.59 3.89 2.59
CA ILE A 85 -25.92 3.87 1.28
C ILE A 85 -24.42 4.11 1.43
N GLU A 86 -24.02 5.06 2.27
CA GLU A 86 -22.62 5.42 2.50
C GLU A 86 -21.84 4.27 3.14
N GLU A 87 -22.30 3.76 4.28
CA GLU A 87 -21.55 2.77 5.08
C GLU A 87 -21.66 1.35 4.51
N VAL A 88 -22.77 0.99 3.89
CA VAL A 88 -23.00 -0.40 3.43
C VAL A 88 -22.66 -0.58 1.95
N LYS A 89 -22.90 0.42 1.09
CA LYS A 89 -22.68 0.29 -0.36
C LYS A 89 -21.47 1.03 -0.85
N PHE A 90 -21.35 2.34 -0.57
CA PHE A 90 -20.31 3.18 -1.16
C PHE A 90 -18.93 2.88 -0.60
N LYS A 91 -18.75 3.00 0.71
CA LYS A 91 -17.45 2.87 1.38
C LYS A 91 -16.79 1.49 1.19
N PRO A 92 -17.49 0.34 1.39
CA PRO A 92 -16.88 -0.96 1.17
C PRO A 92 -16.51 -1.21 -0.29
N TYR A 93 -17.39 -0.85 -1.23
CA TYR A 93 -17.11 -0.99 -2.65
C TYR A 93 -15.90 -0.15 -3.07
N PHE A 94 -15.86 1.11 -2.64
CA PHE A 94 -14.79 2.05 -2.96
C PHE A 94 -13.45 1.56 -2.40
N GLN A 95 -13.40 1.17 -1.12
CA GLN A 95 -12.20 0.63 -0.49
C GLN A 95 -11.71 -0.64 -1.18
N THR A 96 -12.61 -1.60 -1.44
CA THR A 96 -12.25 -2.86 -2.12
C THR A 96 -11.66 -2.59 -3.49
N LYS A 97 -12.32 -1.74 -4.30
CA LYS A 97 -11.87 -1.44 -5.66
C LYS A 97 -10.49 -0.78 -5.69
N VAL A 98 -10.29 0.23 -4.85
CA VAL A 98 -9.00 0.92 -4.76
C VAL A 98 -7.91 -0.02 -4.23
N SER A 99 -8.21 -0.84 -3.21
CA SER A 99 -7.25 -1.80 -2.66
C SER A 99 -6.77 -2.80 -3.70
N VAL A 100 -7.69 -3.38 -4.49
CA VAL A 100 -7.35 -4.33 -5.56
C VAL A 100 -6.52 -3.65 -6.66
N ASP A 101 -6.89 -2.44 -7.08
CA ASP A 101 -6.15 -1.70 -8.11
C ASP A 101 -4.73 -1.32 -7.62
N LEU A 102 -4.58 -0.89 -6.36
CA LEU A 102 -3.28 -0.59 -5.77
C LEU A 102 -2.44 -1.87 -5.61
N PHE A 103 -3.03 -2.96 -5.15
CA PHE A 103 -2.35 -4.26 -5.07
C PHE A 103 -1.80 -4.68 -6.43
N ASN A 104 -2.65 -4.66 -7.46
CA ASN A 104 -2.26 -5.00 -8.82
C ASN A 104 -1.15 -4.07 -9.35
N TYR A 105 -1.22 -2.77 -9.02
CA TYR A 105 -0.22 -1.81 -9.45
C TYR A 105 1.13 -2.01 -8.76
N VAL A 106 1.13 -2.19 -7.44
CA VAL A 106 2.36 -2.48 -6.67
C VAL A 106 3.08 -3.70 -7.23
N HIS A 107 2.35 -4.77 -7.55
CA HIS A 107 2.94 -6.01 -8.08
C HIS A 107 3.42 -5.92 -9.54
N LYS A 108 3.17 -4.81 -10.25
CA LYS A 108 3.76 -4.55 -11.57
C LYS A 108 5.17 -3.98 -11.49
N HIS A 109 5.59 -3.51 -10.32
CA HIS A 109 6.95 -2.99 -10.16
C HIS A 109 8.00 -4.09 -10.27
N SER A 110 9.19 -3.70 -10.72
CA SER A 110 10.34 -4.60 -10.82
C SER A 110 10.83 -5.08 -9.45
N ILE A 111 11.54 -6.19 -9.41
CA ILE A 111 12.22 -6.69 -8.19
C ILE A 111 13.14 -5.62 -7.59
N ARG A 112 13.71 -4.75 -8.41
CA ARG A 112 14.54 -3.64 -7.97
C ARG A 112 13.78 -2.69 -7.04
N PHE A 113 12.54 -2.32 -7.39
CA PHE A 113 11.69 -1.49 -6.55
C PHE A 113 11.51 -2.09 -5.15
N PHE A 114 11.25 -3.41 -5.07
CA PHE A 114 11.09 -4.10 -3.78
C PHE A 114 12.41 -4.27 -3.00
N ASN A 115 13.56 -4.23 -3.68
CA ASN A 115 14.88 -4.28 -3.01
C ASN A 115 15.33 -2.90 -2.51
N GLU A 116 14.94 -1.82 -3.19
CA GLU A 116 15.28 -0.43 -2.83
C GLU A 116 14.31 0.14 -1.79
N GLU A 117 13.05 -0.26 -1.80
CA GLU A 117 12.02 0.22 -0.90
C GLU A 117 11.70 -0.81 0.19
N MET A 118 11.65 -0.37 1.44
CA MET A 118 11.24 -1.24 2.55
C MET A 118 9.76 -1.63 2.39
N ALA A 119 9.44 -2.91 2.55
CA ALA A 119 8.06 -3.41 2.46
C ALA A 119 7.10 -2.66 3.40
N GLY A 120 7.55 -2.34 4.63
CA GLY A 120 6.77 -1.54 5.58
C GLY A 120 6.43 -0.15 5.06
N ASN A 121 7.36 0.53 4.36
CA ASN A 121 7.12 1.83 3.74
C ASN A 121 6.06 1.74 2.62
N ILE A 122 6.16 0.75 1.75
CA ILE A 122 5.17 0.51 0.68
C ILE A 122 3.78 0.30 1.28
N ILE A 123 3.66 -0.58 2.30
CA ILE A 123 2.39 -0.87 2.97
C ILE A 123 1.82 0.38 3.64
N ALA A 124 2.65 1.15 4.37
CA ALA A 124 2.23 2.39 5.01
C ALA A 124 1.70 3.42 3.99
N LYS A 125 2.39 3.60 2.85
CA LYS A 125 1.95 4.51 1.78
C LYS A 125 0.64 4.06 1.13
N VAL A 126 0.47 2.77 0.86
CA VAL A 126 -0.78 2.21 0.33
C VAL A 126 -1.93 2.43 1.31
N ASN A 127 -1.73 2.14 2.60
CA ASN A 127 -2.73 2.35 3.63
C ASN A 127 -3.08 3.84 3.81
N ASN A 128 -2.09 4.73 3.73
CA ASN A 128 -2.32 6.17 3.77
C ASN A 128 -3.18 6.63 2.58
N ILE A 129 -2.93 6.14 1.36
CA ILE A 129 -3.79 6.43 0.21
C ILE A 129 -5.23 5.97 0.47
N LEU A 130 -5.42 4.72 0.95
CA LEU A 130 -6.75 4.16 1.19
C LEU A 130 -7.52 4.93 2.25
N ASN A 131 -6.90 5.21 3.38
CA ASN A 131 -7.54 5.94 4.48
C ASN A 131 -7.84 7.39 4.09
N SER A 132 -6.87 8.07 3.48
CA SER A 132 -7.03 9.46 3.08
C SER A 132 -8.06 9.66 1.96
N LEU A 133 -8.28 8.67 1.09
CA LEU A 133 -9.36 8.72 0.11
C LEU A 133 -10.75 8.73 0.76
N VAL A 134 -10.94 7.90 1.79
CA VAL A 134 -12.19 7.87 2.56
C VAL A 134 -12.35 9.15 3.37
N GLU A 135 -11.26 9.65 3.98
CA GLU A 135 -11.25 10.90 4.72
C GLU A 135 -11.60 12.09 3.81
N ILE A 136 -10.98 12.24 2.65
CA ILE A 136 -11.29 13.33 1.71
C ILE A 136 -12.77 13.31 1.29
N TYR A 137 -13.32 12.14 1.00
CA TYR A 137 -14.76 12.04 0.68
C TYR A 137 -15.60 12.58 1.83
N ARG A 138 -15.36 12.13 3.06
CA ARG A 138 -16.07 12.59 4.25
C ARG A 138 -15.86 14.07 4.49
N ASP A 139 -14.61 14.54 4.44
CA ASP A 139 -14.25 15.90 4.78
C ASP A 139 -14.76 16.91 3.73
N VAL A 140 -14.82 16.54 2.45
CA VAL A 140 -15.47 17.36 1.42
C VAL A 140 -16.98 17.40 1.63
N THR A 141 -17.61 16.28 1.94
CA THR A 141 -19.06 16.21 2.14
C THR A 141 -19.48 16.99 3.38
N PHE A 142 -18.92 16.69 4.55
CA PHE A 142 -19.26 17.33 5.82
C PHE A 142 -18.58 18.67 6.04
N GLY A 143 -17.38 18.85 5.49
CA GLY A 143 -16.58 20.05 5.72
C GLY A 143 -16.77 21.16 4.70
N ILE A 144 -17.29 20.86 3.51
CA ILE A 144 -17.52 21.88 2.47
C ILE A 144 -18.99 21.96 2.10
N ILE A 145 -19.62 20.84 1.72
CA ILE A 145 -21.00 20.86 1.19
C ILE A 145 -21.97 21.28 2.29
N HIS A 146 -21.88 20.67 3.48
CA HIS A 146 -22.70 21.05 4.63
C HIS A 146 -22.65 22.55 4.94
N PRO A 147 -21.50 23.15 5.26
CA PRO A 147 -21.44 24.58 5.57
C PRO A 147 -21.95 25.47 4.44
N VAL A 148 -21.63 25.14 3.19
CA VAL A 148 -22.07 25.94 2.03
C VAL A 148 -23.58 25.92 1.90
N VAL A 149 -24.22 24.75 1.97
CA VAL A 149 -25.70 24.64 1.90
C VAL A 149 -26.35 25.37 3.05
N THR A 150 -25.89 25.18 4.28
CA THR A 150 -26.44 25.84 5.48
C THR A 150 -26.32 27.37 5.40
N ILE A 151 -25.15 27.88 5.00
CA ILE A 151 -24.92 29.34 4.88
C ILE A 151 -25.81 29.93 3.77
N LEU A 152 -25.84 29.32 2.58
CA LEU A 152 -26.63 29.81 1.45
C LEU A 152 -28.14 29.84 1.76
N LEU A 153 -28.68 28.78 2.36
CA LEU A 153 -30.08 28.72 2.75
C LEU A 153 -30.39 29.68 3.88
N SER A 154 -29.51 29.83 4.86
CA SER A 154 -29.68 30.80 5.94
C SER A 154 -29.71 32.26 5.42
N VAL A 155 -28.75 32.59 4.55
CA VAL A 155 -28.74 33.92 3.89
C VAL A 155 -30.01 34.15 3.06
N PHE A 156 -30.47 33.11 2.32
CA PHE A 156 -31.70 33.19 1.54
C PHE A 156 -32.92 33.48 2.43
N PHE A 157 -33.10 32.77 3.54
CA PHE A 157 -34.24 33.01 4.44
C PHE A 157 -34.17 34.35 5.14
N ILE A 158 -32.98 34.83 5.53
CA ILE A 158 -32.81 36.17 6.09
C ILE A 158 -33.13 37.23 5.02
N ALA A 159 -32.75 36.99 3.75
CA ALA A 159 -33.02 37.93 2.66
C ALA A 159 -34.53 38.10 2.34
N LEU A 160 -35.35 37.08 2.65
CA LEU A 160 -36.83 37.21 2.54
C LEU A 160 -37.39 38.26 3.52
N GLU A 161 -36.77 38.45 4.67
CA GLU A 161 -37.15 39.45 5.66
C GLU A 161 -36.48 40.81 5.39
N SER A 162 -35.17 40.81 5.11
CA SER A 162 -34.39 42.01 4.79
C SER A 162 -33.17 41.68 3.94
N PRO A 163 -33.15 42.00 2.62
CA PRO A 163 -32.00 41.76 1.75
C PRO A 163 -30.73 42.48 2.20
N LEU A 164 -30.85 43.67 2.75
CA LEU A 164 -29.70 44.43 3.22
C LEU A 164 -29.06 43.79 4.46
N LEU A 165 -29.88 43.33 5.40
CA LEU A 165 -29.41 42.61 6.59
C LEU A 165 -28.72 41.32 6.20
N ALA A 166 -29.28 40.56 5.27
CA ALA A 166 -28.68 39.33 4.75
C ALA A 166 -27.30 39.57 4.09
N ALA A 167 -27.17 40.66 3.31
CA ALA A 167 -25.90 41.02 2.69
C ALA A 167 -24.83 41.40 3.72
N ILE A 168 -25.19 42.17 4.75
CA ILE A 168 -24.27 42.55 5.83
C ILE A 168 -23.78 41.31 6.59
N ILE A 169 -24.70 40.43 6.94
CA ILE A 169 -24.40 39.17 7.63
C ILE A 169 -23.47 38.30 6.78
N PHE A 170 -23.78 38.11 5.52
CA PHE A 170 -22.95 37.29 4.60
C PHE A 170 -21.53 37.84 4.46
N VAL A 171 -21.37 39.15 4.28
CA VAL A 171 -20.03 39.77 4.18
C VAL A 171 -19.25 39.61 5.48
N PHE A 172 -19.89 39.79 6.63
CA PHE A 172 -19.25 39.61 7.92
C PHE A 172 -18.78 38.14 8.13
N GLU A 173 -19.65 37.16 7.85
CA GLU A 173 -19.30 35.73 7.91
C GLU A 173 -18.15 35.39 6.97
N ALA A 174 -18.16 35.89 5.72
CA ALA A 174 -17.10 35.66 4.76
C ALA A 174 -15.75 36.24 5.23
N ILE A 175 -15.74 37.39 5.86
CA ILE A 175 -14.53 37.99 6.44
C ILE A 175 -13.98 37.10 7.56
N VAL A 176 -14.83 36.67 8.49
CA VAL A 176 -14.40 35.83 9.63
C VAL A 176 -13.95 34.47 9.18
N ALA A 177 -14.67 33.82 8.27
CA ALA A 177 -14.26 32.53 7.69
C ALA A 177 -12.89 32.63 7.00
N SER A 178 -12.67 33.72 6.24
CA SER A 178 -11.38 33.99 5.59
C SER A 178 -10.24 34.16 6.61
N LEU A 179 -10.50 34.93 7.69
CA LEU A 179 -9.54 35.12 8.77
C LEU A 179 -9.17 33.78 9.46
N MET A 180 -10.18 32.95 9.72
CA MET A 180 -9.96 31.62 10.30
C MET A 180 -9.11 30.73 9.40
N ILE A 181 -9.36 30.68 8.09
CA ILE A 181 -8.58 29.91 7.13
C ILE A 181 -7.12 30.39 7.07
N ILE A 182 -6.92 31.73 7.07
CA ILE A 182 -5.57 32.30 7.01
C ILE A 182 -4.77 31.98 8.29
N THR A 183 -5.41 32.11 9.45
CA THR A 183 -4.74 31.85 10.74
C THR A 183 -4.37 30.38 10.92
N ARG A 184 -5.23 29.46 10.46
CA ARG A 184 -4.95 28.01 10.55
C ARG A 184 -3.74 27.56 9.72
N LYS A 185 -3.37 28.26 8.65
CA LYS A 185 -2.14 27.97 7.90
C LYS A 185 -0.87 28.07 8.75
N ARG A 186 -0.91 28.80 9.86
CA ARG A 186 0.24 28.93 10.80
C ARG A 186 0.55 27.62 11.55
N ILE A 187 -0.39 26.68 11.63
CA ILE A 187 -0.17 25.37 12.25
C ILE A 187 0.71 24.45 11.38
N THR A 188 0.61 24.55 10.05
CA THR A 188 1.22 23.62 9.08
C THR A 188 2.70 23.29 9.36
N PRO A 189 3.61 24.26 9.65
CA PRO A 189 5.01 23.93 9.89
C PRO A 189 5.24 23.13 11.19
N TYR A 190 4.41 23.34 12.20
CA TYR A 190 4.48 22.59 13.47
C TYR A 190 3.97 21.17 13.29
N SER A 191 2.83 21.00 12.60
CA SER A 191 2.29 19.68 12.26
C SER A 191 3.26 18.87 11.38
N ALA A 192 3.87 19.49 10.38
CA ALA A 192 4.87 18.83 9.54
C ALA A 192 6.09 18.35 10.35
N ARG A 193 6.58 19.19 11.28
CA ARG A 193 7.69 18.82 12.17
C ARG A 193 7.33 17.67 13.10
N HIS A 194 6.13 17.74 13.71
CA HIS A 194 5.64 16.66 14.57
C HIS A 194 5.47 15.35 13.78
N ALA A 195 4.82 15.38 12.62
CA ALA A 195 4.62 14.21 11.76
C ALA A 195 5.95 13.55 11.36
N LYS A 196 6.99 14.35 11.03
CA LYS A 196 8.32 13.82 10.71
C LYS A 196 8.94 13.07 11.89
N LEU A 197 8.96 13.68 13.09
CA LEU A 197 9.54 13.07 14.29
C LEU A 197 8.73 11.85 14.75
N PHE A 198 7.42 11.87 14.55
CA PHE A 198 6.55 10.74 14.83
C PHE A 198 6.89 9.55 13.93
N ALA A 199 7.03 9.77 12.61
CA ALA A 199 7.45 8.74 11.67
C ALA A 199 8.84 8.17 11.99
N GLU A 200 9.80 9.01 12.42
CA GLU A 200 11.11 8.55 12.89
C GLU A 200 10.97 7.64 14.14
N SER A 201 10.07 7.98 15.08
CA SER A 201 9.86 7.16 16.27
C SER A 201 9.15 5.83 15.98
N GLU A 202 8.21 5.82 15.04
CA GLU A 202 7.60 4.58 14.54
C GLU A 202 8.62 3.69 13.85
N GLY A 203 9.47 4.27 12.98
CA GLY A 203 10.56 3.55 12.32
C GLY A 203 11.52 2.90 13.31
N PHE A 204 11.91 3.61 14.37
CA PHE A 204 12.75 3.08 15.45
C PHE A 204 12.07 1.91 16.18
N PHE A 205 10.77 2.04 16.47
CA PHE A 205 10.01 0.97 17.11
C PHE A 205 9.92 -0.28 16.25
N VAL A 206 9.63 -0.11 14.95
CA VAL A 206 9.57 -1.22 13.98
C VAL A 206 10.94 -1.92 13.88
N ASP A 207 12.04 -1.15 13.83
CA ASP A 207 13.39 -1.70 13.79
C ASP A 207 13.70 -2.52 15.05
N GLY A 208 13.34 -2.00 16.23
CA GLY A 208 13.47 -2.71 17.50
C GLY A 208 12.68 -4.02 17.57
N VAL A 209 11.46 -4.04 17.03
CA VAL A 209 10.64 -5.27 16.97
C VAL A 209 11.23 -6.27 15.96
N THR A 210 11.66 -5.80 14.80
CA THR A 210 12.26 -6.65 13.77
C THR A 210 13.54 -7.31 14.27
N ASN A 211 14.35 -6.57 15.05
CA ASN A 211 15.63 -7.02 15.61
C ASN A 211 15.53 -7.49 17.08
N ALA A 212 14.33 -7.87 17.54
CA ALA A 212 14.10 -8.25 18.94
C ALA A 212 15.03 -9.37 19.43
N ASN A 213 15.35 -10.35 18.57
CA ASN A 213 16.29 -11.42 18.89
C ASN A 213 17.70 -10.88 19.12
N LEU A 214 18.14 -9.92 18.31
CA LEU A 214 19.45 -9.27 18.46
C LEU A 214 19.54 -8.50 19.79
N ILE A 215 18.53 -7.69 20.09
CA ILE A 215 18.45 -6.92 21.35
C ILE A 215 18.52 -7.85 22.57
N LYS A 216 17.76 -8.97 22.53
CA LYS A 216 17.75 -9.98 23.59
C LYS A 216 19.10 -10.70 23.71
N SER A 217 19.69 -11.11 22.57
CA SER A 217 20.96 -11.85 22.55
C SER A 217 22.13 -11.04 23.10
N PHE A 218 22.14 -9.72 22.85
CA PHE A 218 23.18 -8.82 23.37
C PHE A 218 22.84 -8.21 24.74
N GLY A 219 21.62 -8.44 25.27
CA GLY A 219 21.21 -7.89 26.56
C GLY A 219 21.08 -6.36 26.62
N ASN A 220 21.01 -5.67 25.47
CA ASN A 220 21.09 -4.22 25.36
C ASN A 220 19.74 -3.50 25.42
N PHE A 221 18.71 -4.12 26.01
CA PHE A 221 17.36 -3.54 26.09
C PHE A 221 17.35 -2.14 26.75
N SER A 222 18.15 -1.93 27.79
CA SER A 222 18.21 -0.63 28.48
C SER A 222 18.78 0.49 27.60
N PHE A 223 19.74 0.16 26.73
CA PHE A 223 20.30 1.10 25.76
C PHE A 223 19.27 1.49 24.70
N GLU A 224 18.58 0.52 24.11
CA GLU A 224 17.52 0.76 23.12
C GLU A 224 16.36 1.56 23.72
N ARG A 225 15.93 1.22 24.94
CA ARG A 225 14.89 1.97 25.66
C ARG A 225 15.28 3.43 25.87
N LEU A 226 16.53 3.70 26.23
CA LEU A 226 17.02 5.07 26.44
C LEU A 226 17.01 5.87 25.12
N ASN A 227 17.45 5.26 24.03
CA ASN A 227 17.47 5.90 22.72
C ASN A 227 16.04 6.20 22.22
N PHE A 228 15.14 5.24 22.34
CA PHE A 228 13.73 5.43 22.03
C PHE A 228 13.09 6.54 22.87
N TYR A 229 13.37 6.56 24.19
CA TYR A 229 12.89 7.63 25.07
C TYR A 229 13.40 9.01 24.65
N LYS A 230 14.67 9.15 24.28
CA LYS A 230 15.23 10.41 23.78
C LYS A 230 14.53 10.89 22.51
N LEU A 231 14.21 9.96 21.59
CA LEU A 231 13.49 10.26 20.36
C LEU A 231 12.03 10.66 20.66
N LEU A 232 11.34 9.90 21.51
CA LEU A 232 9.98 10.23 21.95
C LEU A 232 9.91 11.58 22.65
N LYS A 233 10.92 11.96 23.44
CA LYS A 233 10.99 13.28 24.07
C LYS A 233 11.04 14.41 23.04
N LYS A 234 11.77 14.23 21.91
CA LYS A 234 11.78 15.19 20.80
C LYS A 234 10.40 15.27 20.14
N THR A 235 9.77 14.12 19.87
CA THR A 235 8.42 14.02 19.28
C THR A 235 7.39 14.70 20.20
N THR A 236 7.42 14.42 21.51
CA THR A 236 6.53 15.04 22.50
C THR A 236 6.71 16.55 22.56
N ASN A 237 7.94 17.05 22.46
CA ASN A 237 8.17 18.51 22.45
C ASN A 237 7.63 19.17 21.16
N ALA A 238 7.73 18.48 20.01
CA ALA A 238 7.13 18.95 18.76
C ALA A 238 5.60 18.93 18.85
N LEU A 239 5.00 17.88 19.42
CA LEU A 239 3.57 17.78 19.70
C LEU A 239 3.10 18.92 20.62
N ARG A 240 3.83 19.20 21.70
CA ARG A 240 3.51 20.33 22.61
C ARG A 240 3.54 21.67 21.90
N ALA A 241 4.51 21.89 21.00
CA ALA A 241 4.57 23.13 20.21
C ALA A 241 3.39 23.26 19.25
N GLU A 242 3.04 22.17 18.56
CA GLU A 242 1.84 22.08 17.71
C GLU A 242 0.56 22.35 18.52
N SER A 243 0.39 21.63 19.64
CA SER A 243 -0.80 21.73 20.49
C SER A 243 -0.97 23.12 21.10
N LYS A 244 0.11 23.82 21.48
CA LYS A 244 0.03 25.19 21.96
C LYS A 244 -0.55 26.14 20.90
N ILE A 245 -0.06 26.05 19.66
CA ILE A 245 -0.56 26.88 18.55
C ILE A 245 -1.99 26.48 18.20
N SER A 246 -2.29 25.18 18.14
CA SER A 246 -3.65 24.68 17.88
C SER A 246 -4.63 25.19 18.92
N SER A 247 -4.34 24.99 20.21
CA SER A 247 -5.20 25.43 21.30
C SER A 247 -5.45 26.95 21.30
N LEU A 248 -4.41 27.75 21.00
CA LEU A 248 -4.56 29.20 20.87
C LEU A 248 -5.48 29.59 19.69
N LEU A 249 -5.30 28.91 18.54
CA LEU A 249 -6.14 29.15 17.37
C LEU A 249 -7.56 28.62 17.56
N ASP A 250 -7.76 27.54 18.28
CA ASP A 250 -9.07 27.00 18.61
C ASP A 250 -9.81 27.95 19.58
N SER A 251 -9.11 28.51 20.58
CA SER A 251 -9.67 29.55 21.46
C SER A 251 -10.03 30.82 20.71
N LEU A 252 -9.16 31.27 19.79
CA LEU A 252 -9.45 32.40 18.91
C LEU A 252 -10.67 32.14 18.03
N THR A 253 -10.77 30.93 17.47
CA THR A 253 -11.91 30.51 16.66
C THR A 253 -13.20 30.55 17.47
N SER A 254 -13.20 30.02 18.70
CA SER A 254 -14.37 30.07 19.59
C SER A 254 -14.77 31.52 19.93
N PHE A 255 -13.77 32.36 20.23
CA PHE A 255 -14.04 33.81 20.47
C PHE A 255 -14.65 34.50 19.24
N LEU A 256 -14.17 34.18 18.05
CA LEU A 256 -14.75 34.73 16.81
C LEU A 256 -16.19 34.25 16.59
N PHE A 257 -16.51 32.98 16.92
CA PHE A 257 -17.89 32.48 16.88
C PHE A 257 -18.82 33.23 17.81
N ASP A 258 -18.41 33.43 19.07
CA ASP A 258 -19.20 34.18 20.04
C ASP A 258 -19.38 35.61 19.57
N THR A 259 -18.34 36.22 18.96
CA THR A 259 -18.41 37.57 18.38
C THR A 259 -19.39 37.66 17.21
N ILE A 260 -19.40 36.63 16.32
CA ILE A 260 -20.40 36.56 15.23
C ILE A 260 -21.80 36.46 15.82
N GLY A 261 -22.02 35.54 16.77
CA GLY A 261 -23.32 35.36 17.42
C GLY A 261 -23.82 36.67 18.05
N LEU A 262 -22.94 37.35 18.79
CA LEU A 262 -23.28 38.66 19.40
C LEU A 262 -23.57 39.72 18.33
N PHE A 263 -22.77 39.83 17.30
CA PHE A 263 -22.99 40.77 16.18
C PHE A 263 -24.35 40.54 15.53
N MET A 264 -24.70 39.29 15.21
CA MET A 264 -25.98 38.91 14.63
C MET A 264 -27.15 39.27 15.54
N PHE A 265 -26.96 39.03 16.84
CA PHE A 265 -27.96 39.38 17.84
C PHE A 265 -28.21 40.90 17.89
N ILE A 266 -27.13 41.69 17.95
CA ILE A 266 -27.22 43.16 17.93
C ILE A 266 -27.86 43.63 16.63
N MET A 267 -27.47 43.11 15.48
CA MET A 267 -28.04 43.51 14.19
C MET A 267 -29.53 43.19 14.10
N ALA A 268 -29.97 42.03 14.62
CA ALA A 268 -31.38 41.67 14.66
C ALA A 268 -32.20 42.70 15.47
N PHE A 269 -31.70 43.15 16.63
CA PHE A 269 -32.35 44.16 17.44
C PHE A 269 -32.32 45.56 16.81
N VAL A 270 -31.19 45.97 16.20
CA VAL A 270 -31.09 47.24 15.47
C VAL A 270 -32.08 47.27 14.30
N TRP A 271 -32.19 46.19 13.55
CA TRP A 271 -33.17 46.10 12.45
C TRP A 271 -34.62 46.11 12.94
N TRP A 272 -34.89 45.43 14.05
CA TRP A 272 -36.21 45.43 14.69
C TRP A 272 -36.61 46.86 15.11
N TYR A 273 -35.69 47.60 15.76
CA TYR A 273 -35.99 48.93 16.31
C TYR A 273 -36.05 50.02 15.24
N PHE A 274 -35.09 50.06 14.31
CA PHE A 274 -34.95 51.16 13.36
C PHE A 274 -35.54 50.90 11.97
N PHE A 275 -35.63 49.63 11.56
CA PHE A 275 -36.00 49.24 10.19
C PHE A 275 -37.29 48.41 10.12
N GLY A 276 -37.97 48.18 11.24
CA GLY A 276 -39.29 47.53 11.29
C GLY A 276 -39.25 46.04 11.02
N LEU A 277 -38.13 45.35 11.37
CA LEU A 277 -38.06 43.91 11.30
C LEU A 277 -39.12 43.29 12.23
N SER A 278 -39.83 42.27 11.78
CA SER A 278 -40.83 41.56 12.59
C SER A 278 -40.20 40.80 13.76
N THR A 279 -40.98 40.53 14.81
CA THR A 279 -40.53 39.65 15.91
C THR A 279 -40.13 38.28 15.38
N ALA A 280 -40.86 37.74 14.40
CA ALA A 280 -40.52 36.53 13.69
C ALA A 280 -39.14 36.63 13.01
N GLY A 281 -38.86 37.75 12.35
CA GLY A 281 -37.58 38.05 11.71
C GLY A 281 -36.40 38.07 12.69
N VAL A 282 -36.60 38.67 13.90
CA VAL A 282 -35.57 38.62 14.96
C VAL A 282 -35.24 37.19 15.37
N VAL A 283 -36.25 36.36 15.62
CA VAL A 283 -36.06 34.96 15.99
C VAL A 283 -35.37 34.19 14.86
N LEU A 284 -35.75 34.46 13.60
CA LEU A 284 -35.13 33.85 12.43
C LEU A 284 -33.63 34.14 12.36
N VAL A 285 -33.25 35.45 12.44
CA VAL A 285 -31.85 35.88 12.37
C VAL A 285 -31.03 35.23 13.49
N ILE A 286 -31.53 35.26 14.73
CA ILE A 286 -30.84 34.69 15.90
C ILE A 286 -30.64 33.17 15.75
N THR A 287 -31.68 32.47 15.30
CA THR A 287 -31.62 31.00 15.16
C THR A 287 -30.69 30.56 14.02
N LEU A 288 -30.75 31.26 12.88
CA LEU A 288 -29.91 30.95 11.72
C LEU A 288 -28.44 31.35 11.94
N SER A 289 -28.20 32.46 12.67
CA SER A 289 -26.84 32.95 12.95
C SER A 289 -25.98 31.86 13.63
N ARG A 290 -26.55 31.15 14.59
CA ARG A 290 -25.84 30.10 15.31
C ARG A 290 -25.42 28.92 14.38
N GLY A 291 -26.29 28.53 13.44
CA GLY A 291 -25.99 27.53 12.43
C GLY A 291 -24.93 27.99 11.45
N MET A 292 -25.00 29.25 10.99
CA MET A 292 -24.00 29.84 10.09
C MET A 292 -22.61 29.91 10.72
N SER A 293 -22.51 30.41 11.95
CA SER A 293 -21.25 30.50 12.70
C SER A 293 -20.59 29.14 12.87
N TYR A 294 -21.37 28.14 13.27
CA TYR A 294 -20.87 26.73 13.36
C TYR A 294 -20.37 26.22 12.00
N SER A 295 -21.11 26.48 10.94
CA SER A 295 -20.76 26.07 9.57
C SER A 295 -19.49 26.76 9.07
N ALA A 296 -19.31 28.06 9.31
CA ALA A 296 -18.09 28.78 8.96
C ALA A 296 -16.85 28.21 9.65
N GLY A 297 -16.98 27.83 10.91
CA GLY A 297 -15.90 27.19 11.65
C GLY A 297 -15.55 25.80 11.14
N ASN A 298 -16.53 25.01 10.78
CA ASN A 298 -16.30 23.71 10.18
C ASN A 298 -15.53 23.82 8.86
N LEU A 299 -15.85 24.79 7.99
CA LEU A 299 -15.08 25.06 6.78
C LEU A 299 -13.59 25.27 7.06
N ALA A 300 -13.27 26.13 8.04
CA ALA A 300 -11.88 26.41 8.39
C ALA A 300 -11.15 25.19 8.99
N PHE A 301 -11.84 24.41 9.81
CA PHE A 301 -11.31 23.22 10.45
C PHE A 301 -11.04 22.12 9.42
N MET A 302 -12.01 21.80 8.57
CA MET A 302 -11.92 20.74 7.58
C MET A 302 -10.91 21.02 6.46
N ALA A 303 -10.65 22.29 6.12
CA ALA A 303 -9.61 22.65 5.17
C ALA A 303 -8.22 22.08 5.55
N SER A 304 -7.93 21.99 6.86
CA SER A 304 -6.68 21.41 7.37
C SER A 304 -6.62 19.90 7.15
N PHE A 305 -7.72 19.19 7.38
CA PHE A 305 -7.80 17.73 7.18
C PHE A 305 -7.71 17.37 5.70
N ILE A 306 -8.43 18.08 4.83
CA ILE A 306 -8.35 17.90 3.38
C ILE A 306 -6.91 18.11 2.88
N THR A 307 -6.21 19.14 3.39
CA THR A 307 -4.81 19.42 3.02
C THR A 307 -3.89 18.27 3.47
N LYS A 308 -4.08 17.74 4.68
CA LYS A 308 -3.32 16.61 5.20
C LYS A 308 -3.56 15.35 4.37
N ALA A 309 -4.82 15.00 4.15
CA ALA A 309 -5.21 13.83 3.37
C ALA A 309 -4.72 13.92 1.91
N TYR A 310 -4.80 15.11 1.30
CA TYR A 310 -4.22 15.38 -0.02
C TYR A 310 -2.71 15.12 -0.03
N GLY A 311 -1.99 15.62 0.98
CA GLY A 311 -0.54 15.40 1.12
C GLY A 311 -0.17 13.93 1.25
N GLN A 312 -0.92 13.15 2.03
CA GLN A 312 -0.71 11.72 2.21
C GLN A 312 -0.95 10.92 0.92
N ILE A 313 -2.02 11.24 0.18
CA ILE A 313 -2.27 10.63 -1.13
C ILE A 313 -1.17 10.99 -2.10
N LYS A 314 -0.77 12.26 -2.18
CA LYS A 314 0.29 12.74 -3.07
C LYS A 314 1.60 12.00 -2.84
N ASP A 315 2.04 11.92 -1.60
CA ASP A 315 3.26 11.24 -1.18
C ASP A 315 3.23 9.73 -1.50
N GLY A 316 2.09 9.07 -1.29
CA GLY A 316 1.90 7.67 -1.69
C GLY A 316 1.91 7.48 -3.21
N LEU A 317 1.25 8.36 -3.96
CA LEU A 317 1.24 8.31 -5.42
C LEU A 317 2.62 8.59 -6.02
N GLU A 318 3.42 9.49 -5.46
CA GLU A 318 4.78 9.77 -5.91
C GLU A 318 5.68 8.54 -5.76
N LEU A 319 5.58 7.79 -4.65
CA LEU A 319 6.30 6.52 -4.49
C LEU A 319 5.87 5.50 -5.54
N LEU A 320 4.57 5.32 -5.71
CA LEU A 320 4.01 4.32 -6.63
C LEU A 320 4.18 4.73 -8.11
N ALA A 321 4.32 6.01 -8.42
CA ALA A 321 4.53 6.49 -9.78
C ALA A 321 5.96 6.28 -10.31
N LYS A 322 6.88 5.75 -9.48
CA LYS A 322 8.18 5.30 -10.00
C LYS A 322 7.98 4.40 -11.21
N PRO A 323 8.78 4.55 -12.27
CA PRO A 323 8.59 3.78 -13.49
C PRO A 323 8.62 2.28 -13.22
N CYS A 324 7.69 1.54 -13.80
CA CYS A 324 7.81 0.09 -13.90
C CYS A 324 8.91 -0.20 -14.92
N GLU A 325 10.14 -0.47 -14.43
CA GLU A 325 11.33 -0.59 -15.31
C GLU A 325 11.23 -1.75 -16.30
N ILE A 326 10.44 -2.78 -15.97
CA ILE A 326 10.31 -4.00 -16.77
C ILE A 326 8.83 -4.23 -17.06
N GLU A 327 8.44 -3.88 -18.27
CA GLU A 327 7.09 -4.10 -18.78
C GLU A 327 7.13 -5.04 -19.99
N ASP A 328 6.01 -5.71 -20.22
CA ASP A 328 5.85 -6.48 -21.46
C ASP A 328 5.76 -5.48 -22.63
N CYS A 329 6.54 -5.69 -23.68
CA CYS A 329 6.47 -4.83 -24.86
C CYS A 329 5.10 -4.95 -25.54
N GLU A 330 4.69 -3.90 -26.21
CA GLU A 330 3.43 -3.90 -26.97
C GLU A 330 3.46 -5.04 -28.02
N GLY A 331 2.43 -5.90 -27.96
CA GLY A 331 2.37 -7.09 -28.81
C GLY A 331 3.22 -8.27 -28.34
N ALA A 332 3.73 -8.28 -27.10
CA ALA A 332 4.44 -9.43 -26.54
C ALA A 332 3.61 -10.72 -26.62
N LYS A 333 4.23 -11.79 -27.14
CA LYS A 333 3.58 -13.10 -27.29
C LYS A 333 4.02 -14.02 -26.14
N PRO A 334 3.19 -15.00 -25.73
CA PRO A 334 3.62 -16.01 -24.78
C PRO A 334 4.84 -16.79 -25.30
N LEU A 335 5.82 -17.03 -24.42
CA LEU A 335 6.97 -17.88 -24.69
C LEU A 335 6.50 -19.33 -24.93
N LYS A 336 6.92 -19.93 -26.04
CA LYS A 336 6.64 -21.33 -26.37
C LYS A 336 7.95 -22.13 -26.30
N VAL A 337 8.15 -22.83 -25.18
CA VAL A 337 9.32 -23.68 -24.98
C VAL A 337 9.09 -25.07 -25.57
N LYS A 338 9.97 -25.50 -26.49
CA LYS A 338 9.94 -26.82 -27.10
C LYS A 338 11.16 -27.68 -26.74
N LYS A 339 12.32 -27.07 -26.77
CA LYS A 339 13.62 -27.73 -26.52
C LYS A 339 14.29 -27.24 -25.25
N ALA A 340 14.02 -26.00 -24.86
CA ALA A 340 14.63 -25.30 -23.73
C ALA A 340 16.15 -25.05 -23.92
N ASP A 341 16.59 -24.73 -25.15
CA ASP A 341 17.94 -24.22 -25.38
C ASP A 341 18.00 -22.74 -24.96
N ILE A 342 19.11 -22.33 -24.34
CA ILE A 342 19.27 -20.98 -23.81
C ILE A 342 20.53 -20.36 -24.40
N ASN A 343 20.41 -19.13 -24.93
CA ASN A 343 21.50 -18.43 -25.58
C ASN A 343 21.65 -16.98 -25.06
N PHE A 344 22.80 -16.68 -24.47
CA PHE A 344 23.23 -15.32 -24.16
C PHE A 344 24.10 -14.82 -25.32
N ARG A 345 23.66 -13.75 -26.02
CA ARG A 345 24.36 -13.24 -27.21
C ARG A 345 24.80 -11.82 -26.99
N ASN A 346 26.13 -11.60 -26.87
CA ASN A 346 26.76 -10.30 -26.69
C ASN A 346 26.13 -9.49 -25.57
N VAL A 347 25.77 -10.14 -24.46
CA VAL A 347 25.06 -9.52 -23.34
C VAL A 347 25.97 -8.50 -22.65
N ASN A 348 25.46 -7.28 -22.53
CA ASN A 348 26.07 -6.21 -21.75
C ASN A 348 25.15 -5.89 -20.59
N TYR A 349 25.70 -5.76 -19.40
CA TYR A 349 24.94 -5.39 -18.22
C TYR A 349 25.79 -4.64 -17.18
N GLN A 350 25.19 -3.61 -16.57
CA GLN A 350 25.73 -2.89 -15.41
C GLN A 350 24.58 -2.50 -14.48
N TYR A 351 24.80 -2.54 -13.19
CA TYR A 351 23.88 -1.95 -12.22
C TYR A 351 24.02 -0.43 -12.24
N ASN A 352 22.93 0.30 -11.96
CA ASN A 352 22.97 1.76 -11.95
C ASN A 352 24.06 2.27 -11.01
N GLY A 353 24.90 3.18 -11.53
CA GLY A 353 26.01 3.78 -10.77
C GLY A 353 27.21 2.85 -10.51
N GLN A 354 27.21 1.61 -11.04
CA GLN A 354 28.31 0.65 -10.87
C GLN A 354 29.07 0.42 -12.19
N PRO A 355 30.31 -0.11 -12.11
CA PRO A 355 31.06 -0.53 -13.30
C PRO A 355 30.32 -1.61 -14.08
N LYS A 356 30.65 -1.73 -15.37
CA LYS A 356 30.10 -2.73 -16.26
C LYS A 356 30.45 -4.15 -15.78
N LEU A 357 29.44 -4.93 -15.41
CA LEU A 357 29.61 -6.27 -14.87
C LEU A 357 29.74 -7.33 -15.99
N LEU A 358 28.88 -7.28 -17.00
CA LEU A 358 28.96 -8.15 -18.17
C LEU A 358 29.28 -7.32 -19.40
N ASN A 359 30.25 -7.78 -20.20
CA ASN A 359 30.69 -7.10 -21.41
C ASN A 359 30.82 -8.09 -22.58
N LYS A 360 29.90 -8.00 -23.55
CA LYS A 360 29.79 -8.91 -24.70
C LYS A 360 29.81 -10.39 -24.26
N PHE A 361 29.10 -10.69 -23.16
CA PHE A 361 29.03 -12.04 -22.60
C PHE A 361 28.26 -12.95 -23.53
N ASN A 362 28.84 -14.12 -23.82
CA ASN A 362 28.26 -15.14 -24.66
C ASN A 362 28.27 -16.48 -23.92
N LEU A 363 27.11 -17.17 -23.92
CA LEU A 363 26.98 -18.52 -23.36
C LEU A 363 25.84 -19.23 -24.08
N GLU A 364 26.12 -20.45 -24.55
CA GLU A 364 25.12 -21.33 -25.12
C GLU A 364 24.91 -22.52 -24.17
N ILE A 365 23.67 -22.87 -23.90
CA ILE A 365 23.26 -24.02 -23.06
C ILE A 365 22.31 -24.86 -23.89
N LYS A 366 22.70 -26.10 -24.14
CA LYS A 366 21.93 -27.02 -24.99
C LYS A 366 20.72 -27.58 -24.25
N THR A 367 19.74 -28.01 -25.00
CA THR A 367 18.58 -28.75 -24.50
C THR A 367 18.98 -29.89 -23.56
N GLY A 368 18.43 -29.94 -22.35
CA GLY A 368 18.69 -30.97 -21.36
C GLY A 368 20.09 -30.93 -20.73
N GLU A 369 20.94 -29.96 -21.11
CA GLU A 369 22.28 -29.79 -20.54
C GLU A 369 22.18 -29.25 -19.12
N LYS A 370 22.97 -29.79 -18.20
CA LYS A 370 23.11 -29.31 -16.82
C LYS A 370 24.43 -28.56 -16.68
N ILE A 371 24.35 -27.23 -16.51
CA ILE A 371 25.53 -26.41 -16.29
C ILE A 371 25.66 -25.95 -14.86
N GLY A 372 26.90 -25.94 -14.34
CA GLY A 372 27.26 -25.38 -13.04
C GLY A 372 28.04 -24.07 -13.20
N LEU A 373 27.57 -23.02 -12.58
CA LEU A 373 28.27 -21.72 -12.52
C LEU A 373 29.16 -21.68 -11.26
N VAL A 374 30.46 -21.51 -11.45
CA VAL A 374 31.49 -21.50 -10.40
C VAL A 374 32.26 -20.17 -10.46
N GLY A 375 32.75 -19.66 -9.35
CA GLY A 375 33.55 -18.43 -9.28
C GLY A 375 33.38 -17.70 -7.95
N HIS A 376 34.25 -16.72 -7.69
CA HIS A 376 34.21 -15.90 -6.49
C HIS A 376 32.88 -15.12 -6.33
N SER A 377 32.62 -14.65 -5.10
CA SER A 377 31.53 -13.69 -4.88
C SER A 377 31.78 -12.44 -5.75
N GLY A 378 30.72 -11.90 -6.35
CA GLY A 378 30.85 -10.78 -7.29
C GLY A 378 31.22 -11.14 -8.74
N ALA A 379 31.52 -12.38 -9.08
CA ALA A 379 31.85 -12.80 -10.45
C ALA A 379 30.70 -12.65 -11.48
N GLY A 380 29.46 -12.36 -11.05
CA GLY A 380 28.31 -12.14 -11.93
C GLY A 380 27.35 -13.33 -12.03
N LYS A 381 27.56 -14.45 -11.32
CA LYS A 381 26.74 -15.67 -11.37
C LYS A 381 25.24 -15.39 -11.09
N SER A 382 24.93 -14.80 -9.95
CA SER A 382 23.54 -14.49 -9.58
C SER A 382 22.92 -13.43 -10.48
N THR A 383 23.73 -12.51 -11.05
CA THR A 383 23.27 -11.54 -12.03
C THR A 383 22.83 -12.23 -13.32
N LEU A 384 23.56 -13.26 -13.77
CA LEU A 384 23.18 -14.02 -14.96
C LEU A 384 21.80 -14.67 -14.79
N ILE A 385 21.54 -15.25 -13.60
CA ILE A 385 20.22 -15.81 -13.26
C ILE A 385 19.14 -14.74 -13.24
N LYS A 386 19.40 -13.59 -12.60
CA LYS A 386 18.45 -12.47 -12.54
C LYS A 386 18.10 -11.92 -13.92
N LEU A 387 19.06 -11.90 -14.86
CA LEU A 387 18.84 -11.50 -16.24
C LEU A 387 18.03 -12.55 -17.02
N LEU A 388 18.27 -13.84 -16.80
CA LEU A 388 17.49 -14.92 -17.44
C LEU A 388 16.03 -14.93 -16.94
N LEU A 389 15.83 -14.67 -15.64
CA LEU A 389 14.50 -14.47 -15.05
C LEU A 389 13.85 -13.12 -15.46
N ARG A 390 14.58 -12.29 -16.21
CA ARG A 390 14.16 -10.93 -16.59
C ARG A 390 13.70 -10.08 -15.39
N PHE A 391 14.41 -10.21 -14.25
CA PHE A 391 14.29 -9.29 -13.13
C PHE A 391 14.96 -7.96 -13.42
N TYR A 392 15.86 -7.96 -14.41
CA TYR A 392 16.52 -6.81 -15.01
C TYR A 392 16.61 -7.02 -16.53
N ASP A 393 16.49 -5.97 -17.32
CA ASP A 393 16.73 -6.02 -18.75
C ASP A 393 18.21 -5.77 -19.04
N VAL A 394 18.72 -6.36 -20.12
CA VAL A 394 20.11 -6.18 -20.57
C VAL A 394 20.32 -4.78 -21.16
N ASN A 395 21.51 -4.18 -20.94
CA ASN A 395 21.86 -2.89 -21.56
C ASN A 395 22.24 -3.03 -23.03
N GLY A 396 22.49 -4.24 -23.49
CA GLY A 396 22.80 -4.55 -24.90
C GLY A 396 22.96 -6.05 -25.11
N GLY A 397 22.87 -6.48 -26.36
CA GLY A 397 22.78 -7.89 -26.71
C GLY A 397 21.36 -8.43 -26.48
N LYS A 398 21.23 -9.74 -26.33
CA LYS A 398 19.95 -10.42 -26.07
C LYS A 398 20.12 -11.76 -25.39
N ILE A 399 19.07 -12.19 -24.69
CA ILE A 399 18.95 -13.54 -24.13
C ILE A 399 17.80 -14.22 -24.85
N GLU A 400 18.02 -15.42 -25.33
CA GLU A 400 17.05 -16.18 -26.12
C GLU A 400 16.80 -17.56 -25.48
N ILE A 401 15.53 -17.98 -25.47
CA ILE A 401 15.09 -19.35 -25.17
C ILE A 401 14.40 -19.89 -26.42
N ASP A 402 14.86 -21.02 -26.95
CA ASP A 402 14.37 -21.58 -28.22
C ASP A 402 14.33 -20.51 -29.34
N LYS A 403 15.40 -19.72 -29.49
CA LYS A 403 15.54 -18.59 -30.43
C LYS A 403 14.52 -17.44 -30.24
N GLN A 404 13.73 -17.47 -29.17
CA GLN A 404 12.79 -16.39 -28.80
C GLN A 404 13.47 -15.45 -27.79
N ASN A 405 13.57 -14.17 -28.11
CA ASN A 405 14.13 -13.16 -27.21
C ASN A 405 13.21 -12.94 -26.00
N ILE A 406 13.74 -13.16 -24.78
CA ILE A 406 12.98 -13.04 -23.54
C ILE A 406 12.44 -11.61 -23.29
N ALA A 407 13.04 -10.59 -23.88
CA ALA A 407 12.53 -9.21 -23.80
C ALA A 407 11.26 -8.97 -24.64
N LYS A 408 10.95 -9.87 -25.59
CA LYS A 408 9.81 -9.76 -26.51
C LYS A 408 8.66 -10.74 -26.18
N VAL A 409 8.77 -11.49 -25.12
CA VAL A 409 7.71 -12.40 -24.63
C VAL A 409 7.11 -11.90 -23.35
N THR A 410 5.92 -12.39 -22.98
CA THR A 410 5.27 -12.01 -21.73
C THR A 410 6.03 -12.59 -20.54
N GLN A 411 6.23 -11.80 -19.48
CA GLN A 411 6.93 -12.20 -18.25
C GLN A 411 6.25 -13.40 -17.59
N ASP A 412 4.92 -13.44 -17.58
CA ASP A 412 4.15 -14.56 -17.02
C ASP A 412 4.50 -15.89 -17.70
N SER A 413 4.59 -15.91 -19.04
CA SER A 413 4.95 -17.12 -19.78
C SER A 413 6.41 -17.52 -19.60
N LEU A 414 7.32 -16.55 -19.49
CA LEU A 414 8.72 -16.77 -19.17
C LEU A 414 8.86 -17.41 -17.79
N HIS A 415 8.26 -16.82 -16.77
CA HIS A 415 8.32 -17.33 -15.41
C HIS A 415 7.63 -18.69 -15.25
N LYS A 416 6.55 -18.97 -15.98
CA LYS A 416 5.92 -20.29 -16.01
C LYS A 416 6.84 -21.36 -16.60
N SER A 417 7.72 -20.99 -17.52
CA SER A 417 8.65 -21.90 -18.19
C SER A 417 9.93 -22.19 -17.39
N ILE A 418 10.16 -21.51 -16.27
CA ILE A 418 11.36 -21.64 -15.44
C ILE A 418 10.96 -22.02 -14.01
N ALA A 419 11.47 -23.15 -13.50
CA ALA A 419 11.43 -23.44 -12.07
C ALA A 419 12.68 -22.84 -11.40
N TYR A 420 12.49 -22.15 -10.29
CA TYR A 420 13.56 -21.50 -9.54
C TYR A 420 13.57 -21.98 -8.09
N VAL A 421 14.70 -22.48 -7.64
CA VAL A 421 14.95 -22.83 -6.24
C VAL A 421 15.98 -21.84 -5.70
N PRO A 422 15.58 -20.90 -4.86
CA PRO A 422 16.47 -19.87 -4.33
C PRO A 422 17.40 -20.40 -3.25
N GLN A 423 18.46 -19.65 -2.95
CA GLN A 423 19.42 -19.94 -1.87
C GLN A 423 18.71 -20.02 -0.51
N GLU A 424 17.88 -19.04 -0.21
CA GLU A 424 17.03 -19.04 0.99
C GLU A 424 15.58 -19.30 0.61
N ALA A 425 15.06 -20.44 1.07
CA ALA A 425 13.68 -20.83 0.82
C ALA A 425 12.72 -19.95 1.64
N SER A 426 12.04 -19.03 0.97
CA SER A 426 10.97 -18.25 1.57
C SER A 426 9.62 -18.95 1.40
N LEU A 427 8.86 -19.04 2.49
CA LEU A 427 7.51 -19.61 2.50
C LEU A 427 6.50 -18.53 2.87
N PHE A 428 5.31 -18.64 2.28
CA PHE A 428 4.17 -17.82 2.68
C PHE A 428 3.65 -18.26 4.05
N ASN A 429 3.17 -17.35 4.86
CA ASN A 429 2.49 -17.68 6.11
C ASN A 429 1.10 -18.32 5.83
N ARG A 430 1.14 -19.51 5.29
CA ARG A 430 0.02 -20.37 4.88
C ARG A 430 0.29 -21.80 5.31
N THR A 431 -0.61 -22.72 4.97
CA THR A 431 -0.38 -24.16 5.20
C THR A 431 0.75 -24.69 4.32
N ILE A 432 1.32 -25.83 4.69
CA ILE A 432 2.34 -26.52 3.87
C ILE A 432 1.73 -26.93 2.51
N MET A 433 0.48 -27.43 2.52
CA MET A 433 -0.27 -27.77 1.30
C MET A 433 -0.31 -26.60 0.33
N GLU A 434 -0.74 -25.42 0.79
CA GLU A 434 -0.82 -24.20 -0.04
C GLU A 434 0.55 -23.73 -0.51
N ASN A 435 1.59 -23.87 0.32
CA ASN A 435 2.95 -23.51 -0.05
C ASN A 435 3.49 -24.37 -1.19
N ILE A 436 3.25 -25.69 -1.19
CA ILE A 436 3.67 -26.57 -2.27
C ILE A 436 2.80 -26.32 -3.52
N ARG A 437 1.47 -26.21 -3.35
CA ARG A 437 0.51 -25.94 -4.44
C ARG A 437 0.78 -24.63 -5.18
N TYR A 438 1.52 -23.69 -4.56
CA TYR A 438 1.94 -22.46 -5.23
C TYR A 438 2.78 -22.72 -6.51
N GLY A 439 3.41 -23.87 -6.64
CA GLY A 439 4.10 -24.29 -7.87
C GLY A 439 3.14 -24.52 -9.06
N SER A 440 1.92 -25.00 -8.78
CA SER A 440 0.83 -25.19 -9.75
C SER A 440 -0.51 -25.02 -9.01
N THR A 441 -1.14 -23.86 -9.16
CA THR A 441 -2.30 -23.46 -8.36
C THR A 441 -3.54 -24.33 -8.56
N ASN A 442 -3.60 -25.07 -9.67
CA ASN A 442 -4.71 -25.96 -10.02
C ASN A 442 -4.44 -27.43 -9.67
N ALA A 443 -3.30 -27.73 -9.02
CA ALA A 443 -2.93 -29.11 -8.67
C ALA A 443 -3.86 -29.69 -7.60
N SER A 444 -4.19 -30.98 -7.73
CA SER A 444 -4.95 -31.72 -6.73
C SER A 444 -4.10 -32.00 -5.47
N ASP A 445 -4.75 -32.41 -4.37
CA ASP A 445 -4.05 -32.78 -3.13
C ASP A 445 -3.10 -33.95 -3.36
N GLU A 446 -3.51 -34.92 -4.19
CA GLU A 446 -2.71 -36.09 -4.54
C GLU A 446 -1.45 -35.70 -5.32
N GLU A 447 -1.54 -34.76 -6.25
CA GLU A 447 -0.39 -34.24 -7.00
C GLU A 447 0.58 -33.48 -6.08
N VAL A 448 0.07 -32.71 -5.12
CA VAL A 448 0.88 -32.03 -4.11
C VAL A 448 1.60 -33.04 -3.23
N ILE A 449 0.90 -34.07 -2.74
CA ILE A 449 1.48 -35.14 -1.92
C ILE A 449 2.54 -35.94 -2.73
N ALA A 450 2.27 -36.21 -4.01
CA ALA A 450 3.24 -36.89 -4.89
C ALA A 450 4.51 -36.04 -5.08
N ALA A 451 4.39 -34.73 -5.25
CA ALA A 451 5.53 -33.81 -5.32
C ALA A 451 6.31 -33.78 -3.99
N ALA A 452 5.60 -33.76 -2.86
CA ALA A 452 6.19 -33.80 -1.54
C ALA A 452 6.97 -35.09 -1.27
N LYS A 453 6.48 -36.24 -1.71
CA LYS A 453 7.20 -37.54 -1.64
C LYS A 453 8.48 -37.52 -2.46
N LYS A 454 8.44 -37.00 -3.69
CA LYS A 454 9.62 -36.82 -4.55
C LYS A 454 10.66 -35.89 -3.97
N ALA A 455 10.21 -34.90 -3.18
CA ALA A 455 11.08 -33.94 -2.49
C ALA A 455 11.53 -34.44 -1.10
N PHE A 456 11.21 -35.66 -0.70
CA PHE A 456 11.52 -36.24 0.63
C PHE A 456 11.04 -35.33 1.78
N CYS A 457 9.87 -34.71 1.62
CA CYS A 457 9.26 -33.90 2.69
C CYS A 457 7.95 -34.49 3.23
N HIS A 458 7.43 -35.58 2.64
CA HIS A 458 6.18 -36.20 3.08
C HIS A 458 6.25 -36.68 4.53
N ASP A 459 7.32 -37.39 4.90
CA ASP A 459 7.45 -38.02 6.21
C ASP A 459 7.43 -37.02 7.33
N PHE A 460 8.29 -35.97 7.30
CA PHE A 460 8.27 -34.94 8.34
C PHE A 460 6.96 -34.14 8.36
N ILE A 461 6.29 -33.96 7.19
CA ILE A 461 5.00 -33.26 7.14
C ILE A 461 3.94 -34.07 7.87
N THR A 462 3.91 -35.40 7.71
CA THR A 462 2.93 -36.27 8.36
C THR A 462 3.16 -36.40 9.86
N GLU A 463 4.38 -36.18 10.34
CA GLU A 463 4.72 -36.12 11.78
C GLU A 463 4.23 -34.84 12.47
N LEU A 464 3.94 -33.79 11.72
CA LEU A 464 3.40 -32.54 12.28
C LEU A 464 1.95 -32.74 12.78
N PRO A 465 1.53 -32.05 13.85
CA PRO A 465 0.20 -32.24 14.45
C PRO A 465 -0.98 -32.10 13.48
N ASN A 466 -0.87 -31.22 12.48
CA ASN A 466 -1.90 -30.97 11.47
C ASN A 466 -1.46 -31.44 10.06
N GLY A 467 -0.36 -32.22 9.94
CA GLY A 467 0.16 -32.68 8.67
C GLY A 467 0.32 -31.55 7.65
N TYR A 468 -0.20 -31.76 6.45
CA TYR A 468 -0.17 -30.74 5.36
C TYR A 468 -0.94 -29.45 5.67
N ASN A 469 -1.86 -29.45 6.63
CA ASN A 469 -2.61 -28.27 7.06
C ASN A 469 -1.86 -27.45 8.12
N SER A 470 -0.65 -27.86 8.52
CA SER A 470 0.19 -27.12 9.46
C SER A 470 0.59 -25.77 8.85
N LYS A 471 0.42 -24.68 9.59
CA LYS A 471 0.90 -23.34 9.21
C LYS A 471 2.38 -23.23 9.49
N VAL A 472 3.12 -22.62 8.58
CA VAL A 472 4.59 -22.54 8.65
C VAL A 472 5.11 -21.28 9.38
N GLY A 473 4.23 -20.36 9.76
CA GLY A 473 4.61 -19.07 10.33
C GLY A 473 5.16 -18.09 9.30
N GLU A 474 5.54 -16.90 9.77
CA GLU A 474 6.12 -15.88 8.89
C GLU A 474 7.46 -16.39 8.33
N ARG A 475 7.62 -16.34 6.99
CA ARG A 475 8.79 -16.86 6.25
C ARG A 475 9.15 -18.31 6.58
N GLY A 476 8.22 -19.09 7.17
CA GLY A 476 8.47 -20.48 7.52
C GLY A 476 9.32 -20.68 8.80
N VAL A 477 9.27 -19.74 9.73
CA VAL A 477 10.08 -19.75 10.97
C VAL A 477 9.86 -21.00 11.84
N MET A 478 8.71 -21.67 11.70
CA MET A 478 8.39 -22.90 12.45
C MET A 478 9.09 -24.16 11.91
N LEU A 479 9.77 -24.05 10.78
CA LEU A 479 10.45 -25.16 10.11
C LEU A 479 11.97 -24.95 10.15
N SER A 480 12.72 -26.05 10.16
CA SER A 480 14.17 -26.02 9.98
C SER A 480 14.55 -25.52 8.59
N GLY A 481 15.80 -25.09 8.39
CA GLY A 481 16.30 -24.66 7.08
C GLY A 481 16.16 -25.75 6.01
N GLY A 482 16.46 -27.00 6.38
CA GLY A 482 16.34 -28.14 5.48
C GLY A 482 14.91 -28.49 5.10
N GLU A 483 13.96 -28.38 6.02
CA GLU A 483 12.52 -28.58 5.75
C GLU A 483 11.98 -27.50 4.81
N ARG A 484 12.31 -26.22 5.05
CA ARG A 484 11.94 -25.13 4.14
C ARG A 484 12.48 -25.36 2.73
N GLN A 485 13.74 -25.80 2.63
CA GLN A 485 14.36 -26.04 1.34
C GLN A 485 13.69 -27.20 0.59
N ARG A 486 13.36 -28.32 1.28
CA ARG A 486 12.63 -29.45 0.68
C ARG A 486 11.23 -29.05 0.22
N ILE A 487 10.49 -28.20 0.97
CA ILE A 487 9.21 -27.64 0.52
C ILE A 487 9.40 -26.78 -0.74
N SER A 488 10.46 -25.97 -0.82
CA SER A 488 10.78 -25.17 -2.01
C SER A 488 11.08 -26.09 -3.22
N ILE A 489 11.78 -27.20 -3.02
CA ILE A 489 12.03 -28.20 -4.06
C ILE A 489 10.73 -28.91 -4.47
N ALA A 490 9.84 -29.27 -3.52
CA ALA A 490 8.53 -29.83 -3.83
C ALA A 490 7.69 -28.89 -4.70
N ARG A 491 7.72 -27.59 -4.40
CA ARG A 491 7.11 -26.54 -5.22
C ARG A 491 7.65 -26.53 -6.65
N ALA A 492 8.97 -26.66 -6.82
CA ALA A 492 9.63 -26.70 -8.13
C ALA A 492 9.33 -28.01 -8.89
N ILE A 493 9.22 -29.14 -8.20
CA ILE A 493 8.80 -30.43 -8.77
C ILE A 493 7.37 -30.34 -9.30
N LEU A 494 6.45 -29.81 -8.49
CA LEU A 494 5.04 -29.66 -8.85
C LEU A 494 4.87 -28.72 -10.05
N LYS A 495 5.65 -27.63 -10.13
CA LYS A 495 5.67 -26.71 -11.27
C LYS A 495 6.08 -27.37 -12.57
N ASN A 496 6.96 -28.35 -12.52
CA ASN A 496 7.46 -29.17 -13.64
C ASN A 496 7.85 -28.37 -14.90
N ALA A 497 8.51 -27.23 -14.73
CA ALA A 497 8.97 -26.40 -15.84
C ALA A 497 10.16 -27.03 -16.57
N PRO A 498 10.33 -26.79 -17.91
CA PRO A 498 11.41 -27.38 -18.72
C PRO A 498 12.78 -26.80 -18.40
N ILE A 499 12.86 -25.61 -17.85
CA ILE A 499 14.12 -24.96 -17.42
C ILE A 499 14.13 -24.92 -15.89
N LEU A 500 15.27 -25.29 -15.30
CA LEU A 500 15.47 -25.28 -13.86
C LEU A 500 16.66 -24.39 -13.49
N ILE A 501 16.46 -23.51 -12.54
CA ILE A 501 17.51 -22.68 -11.94
C ILE A 501 17.64 -23.08 -10.47
N LEU A 502 18.88 -23.39 -10.05
CA LEU A 502 19.24 -23.70 -8.67
C LEU A 502 20.24 -22.66 -8.18
N ASP A 503 19.88 -21.91 -7.14
CA ASP A 503 20.76 -20.90 -6.54
C ASP A 503 21.20 -21.40 -5.16
N GLU A 504 22.39 -22.00 -5.07
CA GLU A 504 23.05 -22.48 -3.83
C GLU A 504 22.13 -23.24 -2.85
N ALA A 505 21.33 -24.17 -3.35
CA ALA A 505 20.22 -24.82 -2.64
C ALA A 505 20.63 -25.66 -1.39
N THR A 506 21.88 -25.63 -0.92
CA THR A 506 22.40 -26.54 0.12
C THR A 506 23.28 -25.88 1.19
N SER A 507 23.30 -24.54 1.33
CA SER A 507 24.10 -23.85 2.35
C SER A 507 23.53 -24.06 3.77
N ALA A 508 24.40 -24.23 4.79
CA ALA A 508 24.08 -24.28 6.23
C ALA A 508 23.09 -25.36 6.71
N LEU A 509 23.22 -26.61 6.22
CA LEU A 509 22.35 -27.73 6.56
C LEU A 509 23.10 -28.85 7.30
N ASP A 510 22.40 -29.59 8.15
CA ASP A 510 22.88 -30.83 8.73
C ASP A 510 23.07 -31.92 7.67
N SER A 511 23.96 -32.91 7.94
CA SER A 511 24.34 -33.96 6.97
C SER A 511 23.17 -34.83 6.47
N MET A 512 22.17 -35.06 7.32
CA MET A 512 20.99 -35.86 6.94
C MET A 512 20.07 -35.05 6.00
N SER A 513 19.75 -33.80 6.34
CA SER A 513 18.98 -32.93 5.48
C SER A 513 19.66 -32.70 4.12
N GLU A 514 21.00 -32.57 4.11
CA GLU A 514 21.76 -32.44 2.87
C GLU A 514 21.57 -33.65 1.95
N LYS A 515 21.63 -34.89 2.48
CA LYS A 515 21.41 -36.13 1.70
C LYS A 515 20.01 -36.12 1.04
N TYR A 516 18.96 -35.82 1.78
CA TYR A 516 17.60 -35.77 1.24
C TYR A 516 17.45 -34.65 0.19
N ILE A 517 18.04 -33.48 0.39
CA ILE A 517 18.02 -32.41 -0.58
C ILE A 517 18.75 -32.79 -1.86
N GLN A 518 19.91 -33.43 -1.76
CA GLN A 518 20.64 -33.93 -2.95
C GLN A 518 19.83 -34.95 -3.76
N GLN A 519 19.15 -35.88 -3.08
CA GLN A 519 18.26 -36.84 -3.74
C GLN A 519 17.07 -36.13 -4.41
N SER A 520 16.47 -35.17 -3.73
CA SER A 520 15.37 -34.37 -4.28
C SER A 520 15.80 -33.57 -5.51
N LEU A 521 17.00 -32.97 -5.48
CA LEU A 521 17.56 -32.23 -6.60
C LEU A 521 17.83 -33.12 -7.81
N LYS A 522 18.34 -34.37 -7.59
CA LYS A 522 18.51 -35.34 -8.68
C LYS A 522 17.19 -35.67 -9.37
N GLU A 523 16.12 -35.89 -8.61
CA GLU A 523 14.78 -36.09 -9.17
C GLU A 523 14.29 -34.85 -9.93
N LEU A 524 14.46 -33.66 -9.37
CA LEU A 524 14.03 -32.40 -9.97
C LEU A 524 14.75 -32.09 -11.30
N MET A 525 16.03 -32.44 -11.42
CA MET A 525 16.87 -32.19 -12.61
C MET A 525 16.60 -33.12 -13.79
N LYS A 526 15.90 -34.27 -13.61
CA LYS A 526 15.66 -35.26 -14.68
C LYS A 526 14.94 -34.62 -15.87
N GLY A 527 15.51 -34.73 -17.07
CA GLY A 527 14.92 -34.31 -18.34
C GLY A 527 14.79 -32.79 -18.52
N LYS A 528 15.50 -31.99 -17.74
CA LYS A 528 15.42 -30.51 -17.79
C LYS A 528 16.74 -29.88 -18.19
N THR A 529 16.66 -28.69 -18.79
CA THR A 529 17.84 -27.82 -18.93
C THR A 529 18.09 -27.13 -17.59
N VAL A 530 19.28 -27.29 -17.02
CA VAL A 530 19.59 -26.89 -15.65
C VAL A 530 20.72 -25.86 -15.63
N ILE A 531 20.52 -24.79 -14.85
CA ILE A 531 21.56 -23.83 -14.48
C ILE A 531 21.67 -23.83 -12.95
N ALA A 532 22.81 -24.25 -12.42
CA ALA A 532 23.06 -24.28 -11.00
C ALA A 532 24.20 -23.34 -10.61
N ILE A 533 23.97 -22.41 -9.66
CA ILE A 533 25.08 -21.80 -8.92
C ILE A 533 25.47 -22.80 -7.85
N ALA A 534 26.63 -23.41 -8.01
CA ALA A 534 27.05 -24.45 -7.13
C ALA A 534 28.26 -24.03 -6.27
N HIS A 535 28.04 -24.08 -4.97
CA HIS A 535 29.05 -23.85 -3.93
C HIS A 535 29.44 -25.18 -3.24
N ARG A 536 28.83 -26.32 -3.59
CA ARG A 536 29.16 -27.64 -3.05
C ARG A 536 29.63 -28.63 -4.11
N LEU A 537 30.66 -29.37 -3.78
CA LEU A 537 31.28 -30.38 -4.68
C LEU A 537 30.30 -31.45 -5.15
N SER A 538 29.34 -31.81 -4.30
CA SER A 538 28.31 -32.80 -4.63
C SER A 538 27.42 -32.35 -5.78
N THR A 539 27.04 -31.09 -5.81
CA THR A 539 26.24 -30.50 -6.90
C THR A 539 27.06 -30.37 -8.19
N LEU A 540 28.33 -29.96 -8.08
CA LEU A 540 29.22 -29.80 -9.24
C LEU A 540 29.47 -31.11 -10.00
N LYS A 541 29.55 -32.25 -9.28
CA LYS A 541 29.75 -33.58 -9.88
C LYS A 541 28.57 -34.07 -10.74
N GLU A 542 27.37 -33.54 -10.49
CA GLU A 542 26.15 -33.90 -11.24
C GLU A 542 25.96 -33.06 -12.51
N MET A 543 26.82 -32.04 -12.74
CA MET A 543 26.74 -31.16 -13.89
C MET A 543 27.50 -31.74 -15.09
N ASP A 544 26.91 -31.60 -16.29
CA ASP A 544 27.53 -32.03 -17.53
C ASP A 544 28.70 -31.11 -17.90
N ARG A 545 28.56 -29.79 -17.63
CA ARG A 545 29.57 -28.79 -17.91
C ARG A 545 29.60 -27.72 -16.79
N LEU A 546 30.80 -27.32 -16.44
CA LEU A 546 31.06 -26.25 -15.48
C LEU A 546 31.56 -25.01 -16.24
N ILE A 547 31.07 -23.86 -15.82
CA ILE A 547 31.43 -22.53 -16.34
C ILE A 547 32.07 -21.75 -15.20
N VAL A 548 33.37 -21.53 -15.29
CA VAL A 548 34.09 -20.74 -14.30
C VAL A 548 34.05 -19.27 -14.73
N MET A 549 33.52 -18.43 -13.83
CA MET A 549 33.34 -17.00 -14.08
C MET A 549 34.26 -16.15 -13.19
N GLU A 550 34.89 -15.16 -13.76
CA GLU A 550 35.62 -14.14 -13.06
C GLU A 550 35.40 -12.78 -13.72
N ASN A 551 35.09 -11.74 -12.91
CA ASN A 551 34.85 -10.37 -13.38
C ASN A 551 33.90 -10.29 -14.60
N GLY A 552 32.81 -11.07 -14.57
CA GLY A 552 31.79 -11.08 -15.61
C GLY A 552 32.21 -11.77 -16.93
N LYS A 553 33.31 -12.52 -16.94
CA LYS A 553 33.80 -13.29 -18.11
C LYS A 553 33.88 -14.77 -17.78
N ILE A 554 33.74 -15.61 -18.80
CA ILE A 554 34.02 -17.03 -18.71
C ILE A 554 35.53 -17.20 -18.87
N ILE A 555 36.20 -17.78 -17.88
CA ILE A 555 37.64 -18.06 -17.90
C ILE A 555 37.92 -19.52 -18.18
N GLU A 556 37.07 -20.44 -17.72
CA GLU A 556 37.19 -21.87 -18.00
C GLU A 556 35.81 -22.48 -18.28
N SER A 557 35.76 -23.48 -19.15
CA SER A 557 34.54 -24.23 -19.46
C SER A 557 34.90 -25.68 -19.83
N GLY A 558 34.30 -26.66 -19.13
CA GLY A 558 34.54 -28.08 -19.37
C GLY A 558 33.85 -28.97 -18.34
N SER A 559 33.96 -30.25 -18.47
CA SER A 559 33.48 -31.18 -17.46
C SER A 559 34.32 -31.12 -16.18
N HIS A 560 33.76 -31.56 -15.05
CA HIS A 560 34.47 -31.63 -13.77
C HIS A 560 35.85 -32.32 -13.89
N LYS A 561 35.92 -33.46 -14.63
CA LYS A 561 37.17 -34.19 -14.81
C LYS A 561 38.20 -33.46 -15.66
N GLU A 562 37.76 -32.76 -16.71
CA GLU A 562 38.64 -31.98 -17.60
C GLU A 562 39.24 -30.79 -16.86
N LEU A 563 38.42 -30.02 -16.15
CA LEU A 563 38.88 -28.85 -15.41
C LEU A 563 39.83 -29.20 -14.25
N LEU A 564 39.64 -30.32 -13.58
CA LEU A 564 40.59 -30.82 -12.58
C LEU A 564 41.97 -31.14 -13.20
N LYS A 565 41.99 -31.73 -14.41
CA LYS A 565 43.25 -32.03 -15.11
C LYS A 565 43.99 -30.78 -15.57
N GLN A 566 43.25 -29.71 -15.93
CA GLN A 566 43.83 -28.43 -16.37
C GLN A 566 44.57 -27.68 -15.25
N LYS A 567 44.28 -28.03 -13.97
CA LYS A 567 44.85 -27.35 -12.79
C LYS A 567 44.75 -25.83 -12.80
N GLY A 568 43.68 -25.32 -13.39
CA GLY A 568 43.40 -23.87 -13.48
C GLY A 568 42.64 -23.32 -12.29
N ALA A 569 41.82 -22.27 -12.51
CA ALA A 569 41.04 -21.60 -11.48
C ALA A 569 40.05 -22.55 -10.79
N TYR A 570 39.38 -23.44 -11.57
CA TYR A 570 38.50 -24.46 -11.00
C TYR A 570 39.20 -25.39 -10.03
N TYR A 571 40.41 -25.81 -10.33
CA TYR A 571 41.21 -26.68 -9.44
C TYR A 571 41.49 -25.97 -8.11
N GLY A 572 41.79 -24.68 -8.12
CA GLY A 572 41.95 -23.89 -6.90
C GLY A 572 40.67 -23.86 -6.06
N PHE A 573 39.50 -23.62 -6.66
CA PHE A 573 38.20 -23.70 -5.98
C PHE A 573 37.92 -25.08 -5.39
N TYR A 574 38.21 -26.14 -6.15
CA TYR A 574 37.99 -27.49 -5.71
C TYR A 574 38.84 -27.85 -4.49
N ASN A 575 40.13 -27.48 -4.48
CA ASN A 575 41.03 -27.76 -3.35
C ASN A 575 40.60 -27.00 -2.08
N LEU A 576 40.27 -25.74 -2.18
CA LEU A 576 39.78 -24.95 -1.04
C LEU A 576 38.53 -25.57 -0.40
N GLN A 577 37.63 -26.14 -1.19
CA GLN A 577 36.44 -26.82 -0.69
C GLN A 577 36.73 -28.25 -0.16
N SER A 578 37.66 -28.96 -0.76
CA SER A 578 38.02 -30.31 -0.31
C SER A 578 38.84 -30.28 0.97
N GLU A 579 39.73 -29.32 1.16
CA GLU A 579 40.53 -29.12 2.38
C GLU A 579 39.68 -28.67 3.56
N GLY A 580 38.62 -27.85 3.34
CA GLY A 580 37.66 -27.47 4.38
C GLY A 580 36.89 -28.63 5.01
N PHE A 581 36.81 -29.81 4.33
CA PHE A 581 36.26 -31.05 4.88
C PHE A 581 37.29 -31.91 5.61
N ILE A 582 38.59 -31.69 5.41
CA ILE A 582 39.65 -32.51 5.99
C ILE A 582 40.11 -31.92 7.37
N ASN A 583 39.96 -30.64 7.61
CA ASN A 583 40.37 -29.96 8.84
C ASN A 583 39.37 -30.00 10.01
N THR A 584 38.34 -30.84 9.93
CA THR A 584 37.44 -31.17 11.05
C THR A 584 37.65 -32.64 11.49
N LYS A 585 38.93 -33.03 11.75
CA LYS A 585 39.22 -34.21 12.53
C LYS A 585 39.70 -33.79 13.94
#